data_f1af27530d5e11f5773ac42a26cab8af
#
_entry.id   f1af27530d5e11f5773ac42a26cab8af
#
_cell.length_a   1.000
_cell.length_b   1.000
_cell.length_c   1.000
_cell.angle_alpha   90.00
_cell.angle_beta   90.00
_cell.angle_gamma   90.00
#
_symmetry.space_group_name_H-M   'P 1'
#
loop_
_entity.id
_entity.type
_entity.pdbx_description
1 polymer ?
#
loop_
_entity_poly.entity_id
_entity_poly.type
_entity_poly.pdbx_seq_one_letter_code
_entity_poly.pdbx_strand_id
1 'polypeptide(L)'
;MKHAAHPRSLVDLFAGWLWSFHPRNLPPMQRANYARELLSWAFLPVMLGAIEGGTMSVIVKKAWTGVPGISPELLDFAVAFVSAAPNFANLTSFLWSRVGNGRDKVAFISRIQLATCACVALVAAMPTNAWGLLGTCLLVLAARATWTGVITVRAAIWRQNYPKNGRASIAGKMATVQSIMLALAGWVVGATMDLNPASFHVVFPVLAAVGVYGNSIFRHVRLRGGRRLAARERAEAGTANVSANPMRTAAIAGEALRTNWQVLVTDGPYRTFMAWMFVFGLGNLMIGAPQAIFLEDRLGASYLQAILATTIIPLLTMPIIIPVWARLLDRVHIVKFRAIHGWSFVTAAGVMWLAAWTESLWLFYVSGAMLGVGFAGGSIAWNIGHQDFASPERDALYMSVHVTLNGIRGVIAPFAAVALYKWLNASGVSHLTFAVCFAVNIVGAAGFVLQWRGMRAKMAGFDRGAKRHASIDEDEPLTQIQASLDRGD
;
A
#
# COMPACT_ATOMS: atom_id res chain seq x y z
N MET A 1 -38.47 -10.61 25.98
CA MET A 1 -38.10 -9.24 26.35
C MET A 1 -36.71 -8.98 25.73
N LYS A 2 -36.64 -8.17 24.65
CA LYS A 2 -35.37 -7.75 24.02
C LYS A 2 -34.74 -6.71 24.95
N HIS A 3 -33.65 -7.03 25.59
CA HIS A 3 -32.85 -6.02 26.30
C HIS A 3 -32.47 -4.93 25.31
N ALA A 4 -32.99 -3.73 25.50
CA ALA A 4 -32.52 -2.54 24.82
C ALA A 4 -31.07 -2.36 25.22
N ALA A 5 -30.13 -2.55 24.25
CA ALA A 5 -28.75 -2.28 24.48
C ALA A 5 -28.60 -0.78 24.72
N HIS A 6 -28.15 -0.38 25.90
CA HIS A 6 -27.77 0.99 26.20
C HIS A 6 -26.76 1.46 25.13
N PRO A 7 -26.87 2.70 24.63
CA PRO A 7 -25.87 3.24 23.70
C PRO A 7 -24.51 3.19 24.39
N ARG A 8 -23.59 2.40 23.82
CA ARG A 8 -22.21 2.29 24.32
C ARG A 8 -21.56 3.67 24.23
N SER A 9 -20.93 4.11 25.31
CA SER A 9 -20.18 5.37 25.30
C SER A 9 -19.05 5.32 24.26
N LEU A 10 -18.60 6.48 23.77
CA LEU A 10 -17.43 6.53 22.86
C LEU A 10 -16.20 5.90 23.51
N VAL A 11 -16.08 6.01 24.83
CA VAL A 11 -14.99 5.37 25.60
C VAL A 11 -15.09 3.86 25.54
N ASP A 12 -16.30 3.29 25.68
CA ASP A 12 -16.50 1.83 25.58
C ASP A 12 -16.22 1.29 24.18
N LEU A 13 -16.59 2.06 23.16
CA LEU A 13 -16.28 1.71 21.78
C LEU A 13 -14.76 1.72 21.51
N PHE A 14 -14.07 2.74 22.01
CA PHE A 14 -12.62 2.86 21.87
C PHE A 14 -11.88 1.78 22.67
N ALA A 15 -12.28 1.54 23.91
CA ALA A 15 -11.72 0.48 24.74
C ALA A 15 -11.95 -0.91 24.11
N GLY A 16 -13.16 -1.16 23.57
CA GLY A 16 -13.47 -2.39 22.83
C GLY A 16 -12.64 -2.54 21.57
N TRP A 17 -12.40 -1.44 20.83
CA TRP A 17 -11.53 -1.42 19.67
C TRP A 17 -10.07 -1.74 20.06
N LEU A 18 -9.50 -1.09 21.07
CA LEU A 18 -8.16 -1.40 21.59
C LEU A 18 -8.06 -2.85 22.07
N TRP A 19 -9.07 -3.32 22.82
CA TRP A 19 -9.13 -4.71 23.28
C TRP A 19 -9.11 -5.70 22.11
N SER A 20 -9.68 -5.35 20.97
CA SER A 20 -9.69 -6.22 19.78
C SER A 20 -8.29 -6.61 19.30
N PHE A 21 -7.25 -5.78 19.56
CA PHE A 21 -5.84 -6.07 19.23
C PHE A 21 -5.18 -7.05 20.21
N HIS A 22 -5.81 -7.32 21.35
CA HIS A 22 -5.17 -8.15 22.37
C HIS A 22 -5.03 -9.61 21.89
N PRO A 23 -3.84 -10.24 22.03
CA PRO A 23 -3.59 -11.61 21.56
C PRO A 23 -4.53 -12.67 22.12
N ARG A 24 -5.13 -12.44 23.31
CA ARG A 24 -6.11 -13.37 23.93
C ARG A 24 -7.35 -13.59 23.08
N ASN A 25 -7.68 -12.66 22.16
CA ASN A 25 -8.82 -12.77 21.25
C ASN A 25 -8.56 -13.76 20.09
N LEU A 26 -7.38 -14.35 20.02
CA LEU A 26 -7.02 -15.37 19.03
C LEU A 26 -6.91 -16.75 19.67
N PRO A 27 -7.05 -17.83 18.88
CA PRO A 27 -6.78 -19.20 19.34
C PRO A 27 -5.39 -19.31 19.95
N PRO A 28 -5.20 -20.13 21.02
CA PRO A 28 -3.94 -20.22 21.77
C PRO A 28 -2.71 -20.43 20.90
N MET A 29 -2.85 -21.26 19.85
CA MET A 29 -1.75 -21.57 18.93
C MET A 29 -1.25 -20.38 18.10
N GLN A 30 -2.02 -19.32 17.95
CA GLN A 30 -1.69 -18.14 17.13
C GLN A 30 -1.15 -16.99 17.98
N ARG A 31 -1.48 -16.97 19.27
CA ARG A 31 -1.24 -15.84 20.19
C ARG A 31 0.22 -15.39 20.22
N ALA A 32 1.15 -16.32 20.34
CA ALA A 32 2.56 -16.00 20.46
C ALA A 32 3.14 -15.37 19.19
N ASN A 33 2.83 -15.91 18.02
CA ASN A 33 3.27 -15.35 16.75
C ASN A 33 2.62 -13.99 16.47
N TYR A 34 1.28 -13.90 16.68
CA TYR A 34 0.57 -12.64 16.52
C TYR A 34 1.10 -11.55 17.46
N ALA A 35 1.35 -11.84 18.73
CA ALA A 35 1.91 -10.87 19.67
C ALA A 35 3.28 -10.35 19.22
N ARG A 36 4.16 -11.25 18.73
CA ARG A 36 5.48 -10.86 18.20
C ARG A 36 5.37 -10.04 16.93
N GLU A 37 4.50 -10.42 16.00
CA GLU A 37 4.27 -9.66 14.77
C GLU A 37 3.67 -8.30 15.09
N LEU A 38 2.66 -8.20 15.95
CA LEU A 38 2.02 -6.95 16.34
C LEU A 38 3.03 -6.01 17.02
N LEU A 39 3.82 -6.54 17.96
CA LEU A 39 4.85 -5.76 18.66
C LEU A 39 5.95 -5.30 17.69
N SER A 40 6.43 -6.19 16.81
CA SER A 40 7.36 -5.80 15.75
C SER A 40 6.79 -4.69 14.86
N TRP A 41 5.50 -4.78 14.54
CA TRP A 41 4.80 -3.82 13.69
C TRP A 41 4.56 -2.46 14.38
N ALA A 42 4.67 -2.39 15.71
CA ALA A 42 4.66 -1.11 16.45
C ALA A 42 5.98 -0.33 16.30
N PHE A 43 7.06 -0.98 15.88
CA PHE A 43 8.38 -0.33 15.74
C PHE A 43 8.89 -0.34 14.30
N LEU A 44 8.77 -1.45 13.60
CA LEU A 44 9.38 -1.64 12.29
C LEU A 44 8.90 -0.63 11.22
N PRO A 45 7.60 -0.29 11.09
CA PRO A 45 7.15 0.68 10.10
C PRO A 45 7.60 2.11 10.35
N VAL A 46 8.08 2.43 11.56
CA VAL A 46 8.53 3.79 11.91
C VAL A 46 9.60 4.28 10.92
N MET A 47 10.55 3.42 10.54
CA MET A 47 11.57 3.77 9.54
C MET A 47 10.99 4.13 8.17
N LEU A 48 9.84 3.51 7.80
CA LEU A 48 9.20 3.77 6.51
C LEU A 48 8.50 5.13 6.49
N GLY A 49 8.06 5.64 7.64
CA GLY A 49 7.43 6.95 7.72
C GLY A 49 8.35 8.08 7.26
N ALA A 50 9.68 7.93 7.46
CA ALA A 50 10.68 8.87 6.96
C ALA A 50 10.73 8.89 5.41
N ILE A 51 10.52 7.74 4.78
CA ILE A 51 10.55 7.59 3.31
C ILE A 51 9.16 7.36 2.71
N GLU A 52 8.07 7.63 3.43
CA GLU A 52 6.73 7.61 2.86
C GLU A 52 6.63 8.63 1.72
N GLY A 53 5.92 8.28 0.63
CA GLY A 53 5.93 9.06 -0.60
C GLY A 53 5.64 10.55 -0.39
N GLY A 54 4.62 10.88 0.41
CA GLY A 54 4.28 12.27 0.74
C GLY A 54 5.35 12.95 1.59
N THR A 55 5.84 12.29 2.66
CA THR A 55 6.91 12.82 3.52
C THR A 55 8.19 13.06 2.73
N MET A 56 8.62 12.08 1.94
CA MET A 56 9.87 12.19 1.19
C MET A 56 9.79 13.20 0.06
N SER A 57 8.65 13.35 -0.59
CA SER A 57 8.41 14.39 -1.60
C SER A 57 8.58 15.79 -1.02
N VAL A 58 8.04 16.03 0.18
CA VAL A 58 8.20 17.31 0.90
C VAL A 58 9.67 17.55 1.27
N ILE A 59 10.35 16.54 1.82
CA ILE A 59 11.77 16.65 2.22
C ILE A 59 12.64 16.98 1.01
N VAL A 60 12.51 16.22 -0.09
CA VAL A 60 13.29 16.43 -1.31
C VAL A 60 13.02 17.82 -1.86
N LYS A 61 11.77 18.24 -1.98
CA LYS A 61 11.44 19.56 -2.50
C LYS A 61 12.06 20.67 -1.66
N LYS A 62 11.90 20.63 -0.34
CA LYS A 62 12.34 21.73 0.55
C LYS A 62 13.85 21.73 0.79
N ALA A 63 14.46 20.57 1.05
CA ALA A 63 15.87 20.50 1.43
C ALA A 63 16.84 20.80 0.26
N TRP A 64 16.39 20.62 -0.99
CA TRP A 64 17.20 20.87 -2.18
C TRP A 64 16.77 22.11 -2.98
N THR A 65 15.73 22.83 -2.55
CA THR A 65 15.36 24.12 -3.17
C THR A 65 16.49 25.13 -2.99
N GLY A 66 16.88 25.79 -4.09
CA GLY A 66 17.93 26.80 -4.09
C GLY A 66 19.36 26.26 -4.00
N VAL A 67 19.56 24.96 -3.98
CA VAL A 67 20.90 24.36 -3.94
C VAL A 67 21.64 24.57 -5.30
N PRO A 68 22.87 25.10 -5.31
CA PRO A 68 23.64 25.33 -6.52
C PRO A 68 23.81 24.05 -7.35
N GLY A 69 23.64 24.16 -8.67
CA GLY A 69 23.75 23.06 -9.61
C GLY A 69 22.52 22.16 -9.73
N ILE A 70 21.42 22.48 -9.04
CA ILE A 70 20.14 21.80 -9.18
C ILE A 70 19.12 22.76 -9.75
N SER A 71 18.68 22.49 -10.98
CA SER A 71 17.61 23.30 -11.57
C SER A 71 16.26 22.97 -10.92
N PRO A 72 15.32 23.93 -10.86
CA PRO A 72 13.97 23.67 -10.36
C PRO A 72 13.28 22.49 -11.09
N GLU A 73 13.56 22.33 -12.39
CA GLU A 73 13.04 21.23 -13.21
C GLU A 73 13.54 19.88 -12.71
N LEU A 74 14.84 19.75 -12.50
CA LEU A 74 15.47 18.52 -12.02
C LEU A 74 14.93 18.16 -10.62
N LEU A 75 14.77 19.16 -9.75
CA LEU A 75 14.24 18.97 -8.43
C LEU A 75 12.79 18.47 -8.46
N ASP A 76 11.94 19.07 -9.28
CA ASP A 76 10.53 18.67 -9.39
C ASP A 76 10.40 17.25 -9.95
N PHE A 77 11.25 16.86 -10.91
CA PHE A 77 11.32 15.47 -11.37
C PHE A 77 11.88 14.50 -10.32
N ALA A 78 12.79 14.92 -9.45
CA ALA A 78 13.24 14.14 -8.30
C ALA A 78 12.07 13.92 -7.29
N VAL A 79 11.25 14.93 -7.06
CA VAL A 79 10.01 14.81 -6.27
C VAL A 79 9.06 13.79 -6.91
N ALA A 80 8.86 13.85 -8.23
CA ALA A 80 8.07 12.85 -8.95
C ALA A 80 8.64 11.43 -8.78
N PHE A 81 9.97 11.29 -8.85
CA PHE A 81 10.66 10.01 -8.72
C PHE A 81 10.45 9.39 -7.33
N VAL A 82 10.65 10.15 -6.25
CA VAL A 82 10.45 9.62 -4.88
C VAL A 82 8.98 9.32 -4.60
N SER A 83 8.06 10.10 -5.15
CA SER A 83 6.62 9.83 -5.12
C SER A 83 6.26 8.54 -5.86
N ALA A 84 6.91 8.24 -6.98
CA ALA A 84 6.73 7.03 -7.78
C ALA A 84 7.43 5.79 -7.18
N ALA A 85 8.42 5.96 -6.31
CA ALA A 85 9.29 4.89 -5.81
C ALA A 85 8.54 3.67 -5.23
N PRO A 86 7.44 3.81 -4.44
CA PRO A 86 6.66 2.66 -3.99
C PRO A 86 6.08 1.82 -5.12
N ASN A 87 5.67 2.46 -6.23
CA ASN A 87 5.08 1.80 -7.38
C ASN A 87 6.14 1.14 -8.27
N PHE A 88 7.30 1.78 -8.46
CA PHE A 88 8.48 1.15 -9.05
C PHE A 88 8.87 -0.12 -8.31
N ALA A 89 8.91 -0.02 -6.98
CA ALA A 89 9.25 -1.14 -6.12
C ALA A 89 8.28 -2.33 -6.29
N ASN A 90 6.98 -2.07 -6.45
CA ASN A 90 5.99 -3.13 -6.65
C ASN A 90 6.25 -3.95 -7.92
N LEU A 91 6.85 -3.37 -8.96
CA LEU A 91 7.27 -4.10 -10.16
C LEU A 91 8.34 -5.16 -9.86
N THR A 92 9.06 -5.04 -8.73
CA THR A 92 10.09 -6.02 -8.33
C THR A 92 9.52 -7.21 -7.53
N SER A 93 8.23 -7.24 -7.22
CA SER A 93 7.61 -8.25 -6.35
C SER A 93 7.83 -9.68 -6.84
N PHE A 94 7.79 -9.91 -8.16
CA PHE A 94 8.04 -11.22 -8.75
C PHE A 94 9.48 -11.73 -8.53
N LEU A 95 10.47 -10.82 -8.47
CA LEU A 95 11.86 -11.18 -8.14
C LEU A 95 11.95 -11.68 -6.70
N TRP A 96 11.31 -10.97 -5.78
CA TRP A 96 11.33 -11.32 -4.36
C TRP A 96 10.65 -12.64 -4.04
N SER A 97 9.55 -12.98 -4.73
CA SER A 97 8.89 -14.26 -4.58
C SER A 97 9.83 -15.41 -4.96
N ARG A 98 10.62 -15.25 -6.02
CA ARG A 98 11.62 -16.24 -6.47
C ARG A 98 12.81 -16.34 -5.58
N VAL A 99 13.44 -15.20 -5.26
CA VAL A 99 14.63 -15.16 -4.39
C VAL A 99 14.30 -15.70 -3.00
N GLY A 100 13.07 -15.48 -2.53
CA GLY A 100 12.58 -16.02 -1.25
C GLY A 100 12.24 -17.50 -1.29
N ASN A 101 12.11 -18.13 -2.47
CA ASN A 101 11.69 -19.52 -2.61
C ASN A 101 12.76 -20.49 -2.07
N GLY A 102 12.34 -21.56 -1.40
CA GLY A 102 13.24 -22.55 -0.82
C GLY A 102 14.07 -22.08 0.40
N ARG A 103 13.92 -20.83 0.83
CA ARG A 103 14.64 -20.25 1.97
C ARG A 103 13.80 -20.23 3.25
N ASP A 104 14.46 -20.10 4.39
CA ASP A 104 13.77 -19.74 5.64
C ASP A 104 13.18 -18.34 5.50
N LYS A 105 11.85 -18.27 5.47
CA LYS A 105 11.12 -17.03 5.22
C LYS A 105 11.35 -15.96 6.29
N VAL A 106 11.44 -16.37 7.57
CA VAL A 106 11.65 -15.43 8.69
C VAL A 106 13.05 -14.85 8.64
N ALA A 107 14.07 -15.70 8.49
CA ALA A 107 15.46 -15.26 8.38
C ALA A 107 15.68 -14.40 7.11
N PHE A 108 15.04 -14.75 6.00
CA PHE A 108 15.13 -14.00 4.75
C PHE A 108 14.51 -12.61 4.88
N ILE A 109 13.27 -12.52 5.39
CA ILE A 109 12.58 -11.23 5.64
C ILE A 109 13.40 -10.38 6.60
N SER A 110 13.92 -10.95 7.69
CA SER A 110 14.74 -10.20 8.64
C SER A 110 15.96 -9.54 8.00
N ARG A 111 16.64 -10.24 7.07
CA ARG A 111 17.78 -9.65 6.34
C ARG A 111 17.35 -8.51 5.44
N ILE A 112 16.22 -8.66 4.74
CA ILE A 112 15.69 -7.60 3.85
C ILE A 112 15.25 -6.39 4.69
N GLN A 113 14.63 -6.59 5.84
CA GLN A 113 14.26 -5.52 6.76
C GLN A 113 15.49 -4.73 7.22
N LEU A 114 16.60 -5.42 7.55
CA LEU A 114 17.87 -4.75 7.88
C LEU A 114 18.42 -3.96 6.69
N ALA A 115 18.32 -4.50 5.47
CA ALA A 115 18.73 -3.76 4.27
C ALA A 115 17.86 -2.50 4.08
N THR A 116 16.54 -2.58 4.34
CA THR A 116 15.66 -1.40 4.33
C THR A 116 16.11 -0.37 5.38
N CYS A 117 16.36 -0.80 6.62
CA CYS A 117 16.86 0.08 7.69
C CYS A 117 18.18 0.75 7.30
N ALA A 118 19.11 0.00 6.70
CA ALA A 118 20.40 0.53 6.25
C ALA A 118 20.21 1.60 5.15
N CYS A 119 19.35 1.33 4.16
CA CYS A 119 19.05 2.34 3.13
C CYS A 119 18.45 3.62 3.74
N VAL A 120 17.51 3.49 4.68
CA VAL A 120 16.92 4.66 5.36
C VAL A 120 17.97 5.43 6.17
N ALA A 121 18.82 4.74 6.91
CA ALA A 121 19.91 5.37 7.67
C ALA A 121 20.92 6.09 6.76
N LEU A 122 21.25 5.50 5.61
CA LEU A 122 22.21 6.05 4.65
C LEU A 122 21.70 7.34 3.97
N VAL A 123 20.38 7.57 3.91
CA VAL A 123 19.84 8.86 3.46
C VAL A 123 20.40 10.02 4.29
N ALA A 124 20.61 9.81 5.58
CA ALA A 124 21.22 10.80 6.46
C ALA A 124 22.66 11.18 6.11
N ALA A 125 23.37 10.32 5.39
CA ALA A 125 24.74 10.60 4.95
C ALA A 125 24.82 11.39 3.62
N MET A 126 23.67 11.63 2.99
CA MET A 126 23.61 12.30 1.70
C MET A 126 23.81 13.81 1.86
N PRO A 127 24.79 14.42 1.16
CA PRO A 127 25.00 15.86 1.19
C PRO A 127 23.87 16.61 0.45
N THR A 128 23.63 17.85 0.82
CA THR A 128 22.66 18.73 0.13
C THR A 128 23.27 19.32 -1.15
N ASN A 129 23.54 18.48 -2.13
CA ASN A 129 24.03 18.83 -3.48
C ASN A 129 23.41 17.87 -4.52
N ALA A 130 23.76 18.02 -5.80
CA ALA A 130 23.21 17.20 -6.88
C ALA A 130 23.49 15.69 -6.70
N TRP A 131 24.67 15.31 -6.22
CA TRP A 131 25.02 13.91 -5.96
C TRP A 131 24.22 13.34 -4.77
N GLY A 132 24.02 14.15 -3.73
CA GLY A 132 23.19 13.75 -2.59
C GLY A 132 21.71 13.62 -2.95
N LEU A 133 21.18 14.46 -3.85
CA LEU A 133 19.84 14.30 -4.40
C LEU A 133 19.70 12.96 -5.14
N LEU A 134 20.63 12.66 -6.04
CA LEU A 134 20.66 11.38 -6.75
C LEU A 134 20.76 10.19 -5.76
N GLY A 135 21.70 10.28 -4.82
CA GLY A 135 21.89 9.26 -3.78
C GLY A 135 20.64 9.03 -2.95
N THR A 136 19.96 10.10 -2.54
CA THR A 136 18.68 10.03 -1.81
C THR A 136 17.60 9.33 -2.63
N CYS A 137 17.44 9.70 -3.90
CA CYS A 137 16.48 9.05 -4.80
C CYS A 137 16.76 7.54 -4.94
N LEU A 138 18.01 7.15 -5.14
CA LEU A 138 18.41 5.75 -5.28
C LEU A 138 18.23 4.96 -3.97
N LEU A 139 18.57 5.54 -2.82
CA LEU A 139 18.40 4.92 -1.52
C LEU A 139 16.92 4.73 -1.17
N VAL A 140 16.07 5.71 -1.46
CA VAL A 140 14.62 5.60 -1.28
C VAL A 140 14.05 4.49 -2.17
N LEU A 141 14.45 4.44 -3.44
CA LEU A 141 14.04 3.35 -4.34
C LEU A 141 14.49 1.98 -3.83
N ALA A 142 15.74 1.85 -3.38
CA ALA A 142 16.29 0.61 -2.82
C ALA A 142 15.55 0.19 -1.53
N ALA A 143 15.27 1.14 -0.64
CA ALA A 143 14.49 0.89 0.57
C ALA A 143 13.05 0.42 0.26
N ARG A 144 12.40 1.03 -0.74
CA ARG A 144 11.07 0.61 -1.20
C ARG A 144 11.10 -0.75 -1.88
N ALA A 145 12.10 -1.02 -2.71
CA ALA A 145 12.27 -2.33 -3.37
C ALA A 145 12.47 -3.45 -2.34
N THR A 146 13.36 -3.25 -1.37
CA THR A 146 13.56 -4.23 -0.28
C THR A 146 12.29 -4.39 0.57
N TRP A 147 11.56 -3.31 0.88
CA TRP A 147 10.30 -3.40 1.60
C TRP A 147 9.21 -4.17 0.82
N THR A 148 9.14 -4.02 -0.50
CA THR A 148 8.26 -4.84 -1.34
C THR A 148 8.59 -6.33 -1.20
N GLY A 149 9.86 -6.68 -1.06
CA GLY A 149 10.30 -8.04 -0.73
C GLY A 149 9.73 -8.54 0.61
N VAL A 150 9.76 -7.69 1.64
CA VAL A 150 9.16 -8.01 2.95
C VAL A 150 7.67 -8.33 2.81
N ILE A 151 6.90 -7.47 2.14
CA ILE A 151 5.45 -7.65 1.95
C ILE A 151 5.17 -8.94 1.16
N THR A 152 5.90 -9.17 0.07
CA THR A 152 5.70 -10.33 -0.83
C THR A 152 5.94 -11.65 -0.11
N VAL A 153 7.07 -11.76 0.61
CA VAL A 153 7.45 -13.02 1.26
C VAL A 153 6.67 -13.25 2.56
N ARG A 154 6.25 -12.19 3.26
CA ARG A 154 5.43 -12.28 4.47
C ARG A 154 4.07 -12.95 4.22
N ALA A 155 3.53 -12.81 3.03
CA ALA A 155 2.28 -13.48 2.66
C ALA A 155 2.35 -15.01 2.88
N ALA A 156 3.51 -15.64 2.65
CA ALA A 156 3.71 -17.06 2.91
C ALA A 156 3.69 -17.39 4.42
N ILE A 157 4.28 -16.51 5.26
CA ILE A 157 4.23 -16.66 6.73
C ILE A 157 2.78 -16.61 7.21
N TRP A 158 2.02 -15.65 6.73
CA TRP A 158 0.62 -15.48 7.13
C TRP A 158 -0.26 -16.65 6.69
N ARG A 159 0.01 -17.23 5.50
CA ARG A 159 -0.70 -18.41 5.00
C ARG A 159 -0.52 -19.62 5.91
N GLN A 160 0.68 -19.80 6.49
CA GLN A 160 1.00 -20.93 7.36
C GLN A 160 0.59 -20.71 8.83
N ASN A 161 0.69 -19.46 9.32
CA ASN A 161 0.50 -19.17 10.73
C ASN A 161 -0.95 -18.86 11.09
N TYR A 162 -1.76 -18.37 10.12
CA TYR A 162 -3.12 -17.91 10.38
C TYR A 162 -4.13 -18.59 9.46
N PRO A 163 -5.28 -19.06 10.01
CA PRO A 163 -6.33 -19.68 9.22
C PRO A 163 -6.98 -18.68 8.27
N LYS A 164 -7.52 -19.17 7.17
CA LYS A 164 -8.15 -18.37 6.10
C LYS A 164 -9.16 -17.35 6.67
N ASN A 165 -10.02 -17.80 7.59
CA ASN A 165 -11.11 -16.99 8.17
C ASN A 165 -10.66 -15.87 9.11
N GLY A 166 -9.45 -15.93 9.70
CA GLY A 166 -8.92 -14.90 10.61
C GLY A 166 -7.87 -13.98 9.98
N ARG A 167 -7.31 -14.36 8.83
CA ARG A 167 -6.16 -13.69 8.21
C ARG A 167 -6.46 -12.26 7.82
N ALA A 168 -7.65 -11.97 7.26
CA ALA A 168 -8.05 -10.63 6.88
C ALA A 168 -8.15 -9.68 8.09
N SER A 169 -8.71 -10.16 9.22
CA SER A 169 -8.78 -9.39 10.47
C SER A 169 -7.38 -9.07 11.02
N ILE A 170 -6.47 -10.05 11.01
CA ILE A 170 -5.09 -9.86 11.45
C ILE A 170 -4.37 -8.86 10.54
N ALA A 171 -4.51 -9.00 9.22
CA ALA A 171 -3.96 -8.06 8.24
C ALA A 171 -4.46 -6.62 8.47
N GLY A 172 -5.76 -6.46 8.74
CA GLY A 172 -6.36 -5.16 9.06
C GLY A 172 -5.77 -4.53 10.32
N LYS A 173 -5.57 -5.32 11.38
CA LYS A 173 -4.94 -4.84 12.62
C LYS A 173 -3.49 -4.42 12.40
N MET A 174 -2.72 -5.18 11.63
CA MET A 174 -1.35 -4.82 11.28
C MET A 174 -1.32 -3.53 10.43
N ALA A 175 -2.21 -3.39 9.45
CA ALA A 175 -2.32 -2.18 8.63
C ALA A 175 -2.69 -0.95 9.47
N THR A 176 -3.58 -1.10 10.45
CA THR A 176 -3.93 -0.04 11.40
C THR A 176 -2.72 0.43 12.21
N VAL A 177 -1.98 -0.50 12.83
CA VAL A 177 -0.76 -0.16 13.57
C VAL A 177 0.27 0.50 12.64
N GLN A 178 0.46 -0.05 11.45
CA GLN A 178 1.37 0.52 10.45
C GLN A 178 1.01 1.97 10.12
N SER A 179 -0.25 2.28 9.80
CA SER A 179 -0.64 3.63 9.42
C SER A 179 -0.43 4.65 10.55
N ILE A 180 -0.70 4.26 11.80
CA ILE A 180 -0.45 5.10 12.97
C ILE A 180 1.06 5.34 13.15
N MET A 181 1.88 4.29 13.03
CA MET A 181 3.33 4.42 13.19
C MET A 181 3.98 5.24 12.07
N LEU A 182 3.50 5.11 10.83
CA LEU A 182 3.93 5.94 9.71
C LEU A 182 3.57 7.42 9.93
N ALA A 183 2.36 7.70 10.41
CA ALA A 183 1.92 9.06 10.73
C ALA A 183 2.75 9.68 11.87
N LEU A 184 3.02 8.90 12.92
CA LEU A 184 3.87 9.34 14.04
C LEU A 184 5.30 9.65 13.57
N ALA A 185 5.89 8.78 12.75
CA ALA A 185 7.21 9.02 12.18
C ALA A 185 7.23 10.27 11.28
N GLY A 186 6.21 10.45 10.44
CA GLY A 186 6.05 11.66 9.63
C GLY A 186 5.96 12.92 10.49
N TRP A 187 5.23 12.85 11.61
CA TRP A 187 5.14 13.96 12.57
C TRP A 187 6.51 14.29 13.21
N VAL A 188 7.24 13.26 13.67
CA VAL A 188 8.59 13.45 14.22
C VAL A 188 9.51 14.12 13.20
N VAL A 189 9.51 13.60 11.95
CA VAL A 189 10.32 14.16 10.86
C VAL A 189 9.94 15.61 10.58
N GLY A 190 8.65 15.91 10.40
CA GLY A 190 8.18 17.26 10.11
C GLY A 190 8.51 18.25 11.21
N ALA A 191 8.20 17.91 12.46
CA ALA A 191 8.44 18.78 13.61
C ALA A 191 9.94 19.04 13.85
N THR A 192 10.79 18.05 13.72
CA THR A 192 12.24 18.22 13.91
C THR A 192 12.88 19.01 12.77
N MET A 193 12.43 18.80 11.52
CA MET A 193 12.94 19.55 10.37
C MET A 193 12.45 21.01 10.34
N ASP A 194 11.30 21.33 10.93
CA ASP A 194 10.86 22.71 11.13
C ASP A 194 11.77 23.44 12.13
N LEU A 195 12.29 22.74 13.14
CA LEU A 195 13.26 23.32 14.10
C LEU A 195 14.65 23.49 13.46
N ASN A 196 15.08 22.49 12.71
CA ASN A 196 16.37 22.52 12.01
C ASN A 196 16.30 21.61 10.77
N PRO A 197 16.35 22.15 9.54
CA PRO A 197 16.34 21.35 8.32
C PRO A 197 17.41 20.25 8.26
N ALA A 198 18.58 20.45 8.91
CA ALA A 198 19.64 19.44 8.98
C ALA A 198 19.31 18.28 9.95
N SER A 199 18.22 18.34 10.71
CA SER A 199 17.85 17.28 11.65
C SER A 199 17.63 15.92 10.99
N PHE A 200 17.38 15.87 9.68
CA PHE A 200 17.26 14.60 8.95
C PHE A 200 18.52 13.73 9.07
N HIS A 201 19.72 14.33 9.22
CA HIS A 201 20.98 13.60 9.47
C HIS A 201 20.96 12.78 10.77
N VAL A 202 20.13 13.16 11.76
CA VAL A 202 19.98 12.46 13.03
C VAL A 202 18.70 11.63 13.05
N VAL A 203 17.60 12.19 12.59
CA VAL A 203 16.27 11.57 12.70
C VAL A 203 16.17 10.28 11.88
N PHE A 204 16.70 10.27 10.66
CA PHE A 204 16.65 9.07 9.82
C PHE A 204 17.41 7.87 10.42
N PRO A 205 18.67 7.99 10.92
CA PRO A 205 19.33 6.94 11.67
C PRO A 205 18.56 6.47 12.92
N VAL A 206 17.95 7.40 13.67
CA VAL A 206 17.15 7.08 14.87
C VAL A 206 15.93 6.24 14.46
N LEU A 207 15.17 6.67 13.45
CA LEU A 207 14.01 5.90 12.96
C LEU A 207 14.43 4.55 12.39
N ALA A 208 15.59 4.47 11.72
CA ALA A 208 16.16 3.20 11.25
C ALA A 208 16.54 2.28 12.44
N ALA A 209 17.12 2.83 13.51
CA ALA A 209 17.43 2.07 14.73
C ALA A 209 16.18 1.51 15.41
N VAL A 210 15.09 2.29 15.46
CA VAL A 210 13.77 1.82 15.92
C VAL A 210 13.28 0.69 15.02
N GLY A 211 13.47 0.78 13.71
CA GLY A 211 13.18 -0.29 12.75
C GLY A 211 14.02 -1.56 13.02
N VAL A 212 15.31 -1.42 13.30
CA VAL A 212 16.20 -2.54 13.69
C VAL A 212 15.69 -3.22 14.97
N TYR A 213 15.25 -2.43 15.95
CA TYR A 213 14.63 -3.00 17.17
C TYR A 213 13.35 -3.78 16.82
N GLY A 214 12.47 -3.24 15.99
CA GLY A 214 11.29 -3.96 15.50
C GLY A 214 11.66 -5.26 14.77
N ASN A 215 12.72 -5.26 13.96
CA ASN A 215 13.24 -6.47 13.31
C ASN A 215 13.78 -7.50 14.29
N SER A 216 14.44 -7.08 15.39
CA SER A 216 14.92 -7.99 16.43
C SER A 216 13.78 -8.78 17.08
N ILE A 217 12.61 -8.17 17.22
CA ILE A 217 11.38 -8.83 17.69
C ILE A 217 10.84 -9.78 16.61
N PHE A 218 10.80 -9.34 15.34
CA PHE A 218 10.31 -10.14 14.21
C PHE A 218 11.07 -11.46 14.04
N ARG A 219 12.37 -11.48 14.27
CA ARG A 219 13.22 -12.69 14.19
C ARG A 219 12.74 -13.84 15.07
N HIS A 220 11.96 -13.57 16.11
CA HIS A 220 11.41 -14.57 17.02
C HIS A 220 10.05 -15.14 16.57
N VAL A 221 9.50 -14.66 15.46
CA VAL A 221 8.31 -15.25 14.82
C VAL A 221 8.66 -16.66 14.35
N ARG A 222 7.79 -17.63 14.61
CA ARG A 222 7.99 -19.01 14.19
C ARG A 222 7.08 -19.35 13.03
N LEU A 223 7.64 -19.84 11.95
CA LEU A 223 6.88 -20.33 10.79
C LEU A 223 6.50 -21.80 11.01
N ARG A 224 5.19 -22.07 11.06
CA ARG A 224 4.68 -23.45 11.16
C ARG A 224 5.03 -24.22 9.90
N GLY A 225 5.59 -25.42 10.07
CA GLY A 225 5.98 -26.25 8.93
C GLY A 225 7.03 -25.62 8.01
N GLY A 226 7.74 -24.57 8.46
CA GLY A 226 8.68 -23.81 7.63
C GLY A 226 9.75 -24.66 6.95
N ARG A 227 10.28 -25.69 7.65
CA ARG A 227 11.25 -26.64 7.06
C ARG A 227 10.63 -27.45 5.92
N ARG A 228 9.40 -27.95 6.11
CA ARG A 228 8.66 -28.70 5.08
C ARG A 228 8.33 -27.82 3.88
N LEU A 229 7.87 -26.59 4.12
CA LEU A 229 7.61 -25.62 3.06
C LEU A 229 8.88 -25.37 2.24
N ALA A 230 9.99 -25.05 2.88
CA ALA A 230 11.26 -24.79 2.19
C ALA A 230 11.80 -26.01 1.45
N ALA A 231 11.59 -27.23 1.97
CA ALA A 231 11.98 -28.46 1.30
C ALA A 231 11.12 -28.71 0.04
N ARG A 232 9.79 -28.52 0.16
CA ARG A 232 8.86 -28.63 -0.97
C ARG A 232 9.17 -27.62 -2.08
N GLU A 233 9.35 -26.36 -1.71
CA GLU A 233 9.72 -25.30 -2.65
C GLU A 233 11.06 -25.57 -3.36
N ARG A 234 12.04 -26.17 -2.67
CA ARG A 234 13.31 -26.60 -3.28
C ARG A 234 13.14 -27.76 -4.25
N ALA A 235 12.30 -28.71 -3.91
CA ALA A 235 11.99 -29.83 -4.80
C ALA A 235 11.28 -29.36 -6.07
N GLU A 236 10.31 -28.43 -5.94
CA GLU A 236 9.61 -27.80 -7.06
C GLU A 236 10.55 -26.91 -7.89
N ALA A 237 11.50 -26.21 -7.25
CA ALA A 237 12.49 -25.35 -7.92
C ALA A 237 13.62 -26.16 -8.60
N GLY A 238 13.89 -27.39 -8.17
CA GLY A 238 14.91 -28.26 -8.77
C GLY A 238 14.71 -28.54 -10.25
N THR A 239 13.49 -28.36 -10.73
CA THR A 239 13.12 -28.40 -12.17
C THR A 239 13.23 -27.06 -12.87
N ALA A 240 13.37 -25.94 -12.11
CA ALA A 240 13.48 -24.59 -12.64
C ALA A 240 14.64 -23.84 -11.96
N ASN A 241 15.89 -24.21 -12.29
CA ASN A 241 17.08 -23.51 -11.83
C ASN A 241 16.94 -22.00 -12.07
N VAL A 242 16.85 -21.23 -10.96
CA VAL A 242 16.92 -19.76 -10.99
C VAL A 242 18.37 -19.38 -11.29
N SER A 243 18.72 -19.41 -12.55
CA SER A 243 19.94 -18.82 -13.03
C SER A 243 19.85 -17.30 -12.82
N ALA A 244 20.91 -16.69 -12.26
CA ALA A 244 21.07 -15.24 -12.18
C ALA A 244 21.26 -14.58 -13.55
N ASN A 245 20.90 -15.25 -14.63
CA ASN A 245 21.03 -14.78 -16.00
C ASN A 245 19.96 -13.71 -16.28
N PRO A 246 20.33 -12.45 -16.54
CA PRO A 246 19.39 -11.36 -16.80
C PRO A 246 18.49 -11.62 -18.02
N MET A 247 18.98 -12.34 -19.05
CA MET A 247 18.18 -12.71 -20.21
C MET A 247 17.03 -13.65 -19.83
N ARG A 248 17.26 -14.61 -18.93
CA ARG A 248 16.22 -15.52 -18.46
C ARG A 248 15.21 -14.79 -17.59
N THR A 249 15.64 -13.83 -16.80
CA THR A 249 14.75 -12.96 -16.02
C THR A 249 13.86 -12.11 -16.92
N ALA A 250 14.39 -11.56 -17.99
CA ALA A 250 13.64 -10.80 -19.01
C ALA A 250 12.63 -11.69 -19.75
N ALA A 251 13.02 -12.91 -20.14
CA ALA A 251 12.12 -13.87 -20.79
C ALA A 251 10.91 -14.22 -19.91
N ILE A 252 11.14 -14.42 -18.62
CA ILE A 252 10.09 -14.74 -17.65
C ILE A 252 9.17 -13.52 -17.40
N ALA A 253 9.72 -12.31 -17.34
CA ALA A 253 8.92 -11.10 -17.26
C ALA A 253 8.05 -10.95 -18.53
N GLY A 254 8.60 -11.25 -19.70
CA GLY A 254 7.87 -11.26 -20.97
C GLY A 254 6.74 -12.29 -20.99
N GLU A 255 6.99 -13.50 -20.49
CA GLU A 255 5.96 -14.54 -20.37
C GLU A 255 4.85 -14.13 -19.38
N ALA A 256 5.20 -13.56 -18.23
CA ALA A 256 4.23 -13.04 -17.28
C ALA A 256 3.36 -11.92 -17.88
N LEU A 257 3.97 -11.00 -18.64
CA LEU A 257 3.24 -9.96 -19.35
C LEU A 257 2.30 -10.53 -20.41
N ARG A 258 2.75 -11.53 -21.18
CA ARG A 258 1.93 -12.23 -22.17
C ARG A 258 0.74 -12.91 -21.52
N THR A 259 0.96 -13.61 -20.41
CA THR A 259 -0.10 -14.30 -19.66
C THR A 259 -1.11 -13.29 -19.07
N ASN A 260 -0.62 -12.19 -18.51
CA ASN A 260 -1.46 -11.09 -18.02
C ASN A 260 -2.32 -10.50 -19.15
N TRP A 261 -1.72 -10.30 -20.33
CA TRP A 261 -2.44 -9.82 -21.52
C TRP A 261 -3.54 -10.79 -21.97
N GLN A 262 -3.27 -12.09 -21.96
CA GLN A 262 -4.27 -13.10 -22.29
C GLN A 262 -5.49 -13.02 -21.36
N VAL A 263 -5.30 -12.81 -20.04
CA VAL A 263 -6.42 -12.62 -19.11
C VAL A 263 -7.26 -11.41 -19.50
N LEU A 264 -6.63 -10.29 -19.84
CA LEU A 264 -7.35 -9.09 -20.25
C LEU A 264 -8.12 -9.26 -21.56
N VAL A 265 -7.59 -10.06 -22.49
CA VAL A 265 -8.27 -10.35 -23.77
C VAL A 265 -9.45 -11.29 -23.57
N THR A 266 -9.31 -12.30 -22.71
CA THR A 266 -10.32 -13.38 -22.56
C THR A 266 -11.45 -13.01 -21.59
N ASP A 267 -11.19 -12.20 -20.56
CA ASP A 267 -12.19 -11.80 -19.57
C ASP A 267 -12.64 -10.35 -19.78
N GLY A 268 -13.71 -10.16 -20.54
CA GLY A 268 -14.29 -8.85 -20.86
C GLY A 268 -14.70 -8.03 -19.64
N PRO A 269 -15.47 -8.60 -18.69
CA PRO A 269 -15.83 -7.91 -17.45
C PRO A 269 -14.62 -7.45 -16.62
N TYR A 270 -13.61 -8.29 -16.45
CA TYR A 270 -12.39 -7.95 -15.74
C TYR A 270 -11.55 -6.91 -16.48
N ARG A 271 -11.42 -7.04 -17.81
CA ARG A 271 -10.76 -6.03 -18.64
C ARG A 271 -11.38 -4.65 -18.45
N THR A 272 -12.71 -4.55 -18.53
CA THR A 272 -13.43 -3.29 -18.32
C THR A 272 -13.19 -2.73 -16.93
N PHE A 273 -13.22 -3.58 -15.90
CA PHE A 273 -12.89 -3.19 -14.52
C PHE A 273 -11.46 -2.67 -14.41
N MET A 274 -10.49 -3.34 -15.00
CA MET A 274 -9.09 -2.93 -14.99
C MET A 274 -8.83 -1.64 -15.77
N ALA A 275 -9.55 -1.41 -16.88
CA ALA A 275 -9.48 -0.15 -17.63
C ALA A 275 -9.93 1.03 -16.75
N TRP A 276 -11.07 0.91 -16.08
CA TRP A 276 -11.54 1.96 -15.16
C TRP A 276 -10.65 2.10 -13.94
N MET A 277 -10.12 0.99 -13.41
CA MET A 277 -9.10 1.03 -12.34
C MET A 277 -7.82 1.74 -12.77
N PHE A 278 -7.42 1.59 -14.03
CA PHE A 278 -6.23 2.27 -14.56
C PHE A 278 -6.45 3.79 -14.62
N VAL A 279 -7.54 4.23 -15.26
CA VAL A 279 -7.89 5.67 -15.36
C VAL A 279 -8.06 6.30 -13.98
N PHE A 280 -8.87 5.68 -13.13
CA PHE A 280 -9.11 6.13 -11.76
C PHE A 280 -7.82 6.23 -10.94
N GLY A 281 -6.99 5.20 -11.00
CA GLY A 281 -5.74 5.19 -10.28
C GLY A 281 -4.69 6.15 -10.85
N LEU A 282 -4.75 6.46 -12.15
CA LEU A 282 -3.91 7.49 -12.75
C LEU A 282 -4.20 8.84 -12.09
N GLY A 283 -5.49 9.26 -12.03
CA GLY A 283 -5.89 10.51 -11.37
C GLY A 283 -5.44 10.60 -9.91
N ASN A 284 -5.52 9.50 -9.16
CA ASN A 284 -5.07 9.47 -7.76
C ASN A 284 -3.55 9.59 -7.62
N LEU A 285 -2.78 8.91 -8.47
CA LEU A 285 -1.32 8.91 -8.40
C LEU A 285 -0.69 10.18 -8.96
N MET A 286 -1.45 10.95 -9.75
CA MET A 286 -1.05 12.27 -10.23
C MET A 286 -1.02 13.35 -9.13
N ILE A 287 -1.68 13.14 -7.99
CA ILE A 287 -1.84 14.16 -6.94
C ILE A 287 -0.53 14.38 -6.16
N GLY A 288 0.16 13.32 -5.77
CA GLY A 288 1.15 13.37 -4.68
C GLY A 288 2.34 14.29 -4.93
N ALA A 289 2.98 14.21 -6.09
CA ALA A 289 4.15 15.01 -6.40
C ALA A 289 3.79 16.50 -6.61
N PRO A 290 2.80 16.89 -7.45
CA PRO A 290 2.39 18.28 -7.56
C PRO A 290 1.91 18.90 -6.24
N GLN A 291 1.27 18.13 -5.35
CA GLN A 291 0.84 18.61 -4.05
C GLN A 291 2.06 19.06 -3.20
N ALA A 292 3.12 18.25 -3.12
CA ALA A 292 4.31 18.60 -2.38
C ALA A 292 5.00 19.84 -2.97
N ILE A 293 5.06 19.94 -4.31
CA ILE A 293 5.64 21.08 -5.01
C ILE A 293 4.81 22.35 -4.76
N PHE A 294 3.48 22.27 -4.88
CA PHE A 294 2.57 23.40 -4.67
C PHE A 294 2.63 23.94 -3.24
N LEU A 295 2.66 23.05 -2.25
CA LEU A 295 2.73 23.41 -0.83
C LEU A 295 4.01 24.20 -0.53
N GLU A 296 5.12 23.90 -1.20
CA GLU A 296 6.36 24.66 -1.07
C GLU A 296 6.32 25.95 -1.87
N ASP A 297 6.12 25.83 -3.20
CA ASP A 297 6.35 26.93 -4.14
C ASP A 297 5.30 28.05 -4.02
N ARG A 298 4.05 27.71 -3.63
CA ARG A 298 2.93 28.66 -3.56
C ARG A 298 2.54 29.05 -2.15
N LEU A 299 2.61 28.12 -1.22
CA LEU A 299 2.16 28.35 0.17
C LEU A 299 3.31 28.57 1.15
N GLY A 300 4.57 28.25 0.78
CA GLY A 300 5.70 28.31 1.70
C GLY A 300 5.44 27.48 2.97
N ALA A 301 4.68 26.39 2.85
CA ALA A 301 4.26 25.58 3.98
C ALA A 301 5.48 25.00 4.71
N SER A 302 5.47 24.95 6.05
CA SER A 302 6.55 24.32 6.81
C SER A 302 6.64 22.81 6.52
N TYR A 303 7.73 22.14 6.93
CA TYR A 303 7.85 20.69 6.76
C TYR A 303 6.67 19.97 7.40
N LEU A 304 6.35 20.31 8.66
CA LEU A 304 5.24 19.69 9.38
C LEU A 304 3.90 19.97 8.71
N GLN A 305 3.63 21.19 8.29
CA GLN A 305 2.39 21.55 7.61
C GLN A 305 2.20 20.76 6.30
N ALA A 306 3.25 20.66 5.49
CA ALA A 306 3.21 19.93 4.24
C ALA A 306 3.06 18.40 4.47
N ILE A 307 3.78 17.84 5.46
CA ILE A 307 3.68 16.42 5.81
C ILE A 307 2.32 16.09 6.46
N LEU A 308 1.72 17.03 7.22
CA LEU A 308 0.36 16.88 7.73
C LEU A 308 -0.62 16.68 6.57
N ALA A 309 -0.55 17.53 5.55
CA ALA A 309 -1.46 17.47 4.40
C ALA A 309 -1.24 16.22 3.53
N THR A 310 0.01 15.83 3.30
CA THR A 310 0.37 14.77 2.33
C THR A 310 0.39 13.37 2.92
N THR A 311 0.64 13.24 4.23
CA THR A 311 0.95 11.93 4.85
C THR A 311 0.18 11.69 6.15
N ILE A 312 0.29 12.59 7.14
CA ILE A 312 -0.18 12.29 8.51
C ILE A 312 -1.71 12.20 8.57
N ILE A 313 -2.40 13.22 8.09
CA ILE A 313 -3.87 13.28 8.12
C ILE A 313 -4.48 12.13 7.32
N PRO A 314 -4.07 11.86 6.07
CA PRO A 314 -4.55 10.68 5.34
C PRO A 314 -4.36 9.38 6.12
N LEU A 315 -3.17 9.13 6.68
CA LEU A 315 -2.85 7.89 7.39
C LEU A 315 -3.63 7.72 8.70
N LEU A 316 -3.86 8.80 9.46
CA LEU A 316 -4.64 8.74 10.71
C LEU A 316 -6.14 8.57 10.46
N THR A 317 -6.64 9.02 9.32
CA THR A 317 -8.05 8.81 8.93
C THR A 317 -8.35 7.36 8.57
N MET A 318 -7.38 6.64 7.98
CA MET A 318 -7.59 5.25 7.51
C MET A 318 -8.10 4.29 8.58
N PRO A 319 -7.49 4.17 9.78
CA PRO A 319 -7.94 3.24 10.82
C PRO A 319 -9.38 3.42 11.26
N ILE A 320 -9.85 4.67 11.23
CA ILE A 320 -11.21 5.04 11.64
C ILE A 320 -12.23 4.56 10.59
N ILE A 321 -11.88 4.66 9.32
CA ILE A 321 -12.80 4.45 8.19
C ILE A 321 -12.74 3.02 7.63
N ILE A 322 -11.63 2.29 7.79
CA ILE A 322 -11.48 0.89 7.32
C ILE A 322 -12.68 0.02 7.72
N PRO A 323 -13.20 0.02 8.98
CA PRO A 323 -14.32 -0.82 9.36
C PRO A 323 -15.62 -0.53 8.59
N VAL A 324 -15.83 0.73 8.18
CA VAL A 324 -17.01 1.15 7.42
C VAL A 324 -16.95 0.54 6.01
N TRP A 325 -15.81 0.70 5.33
CA TRP A 325 -15.61 0.16 3.99
C TRP A 325 -15.56 -1.36 3.95
N ALA A 326 -15.00 -2.00 4.99
CA ALA A 326 -14.96 -3.46 5.09
C ALA A 326 -16.37 -4.05 5.13
N ARG A 327 -17.28 -3.47 5.93
CA ARG A 327 -18.70 -3.92 5.99
C ARG A 327 -19.42 -3.80 4.65
N LEU A 328 -19.13 -2.73 3.89
CA LEU A 328 -19.71 -2.57 2.55
C LEU A 328 -19.10 -3.59 1.58
N LEU A 329 -17.77 -3.74 1.58
CA LEU A 329 -17.06 -4.65 0.68
C LEU A 329 -17.45 -6.12 0.89
N ASP A 330 -17.76 -6.51 2.12
CA ASP A 330 -18.23 -7.87 2.42
C ASP A 330 -19.63 -8.19 1.84
N ARG A 331 -20.44 -7.16 1.56
CA ARG A 331 -21.83 -7.31 1.13
C ARG A 331 -22.04 -7.15 -0.38
N VAL A 332 -21.09 -6.54 -1.09
CA VAL A 332 -21.30 -6.18 -2.49
C VAL A 332 -20.13 -6.59 -3.37
N HIS A 333 -20.41 -6.84 -4.65
CA HIS A 333 -19.38 -7.08 -5.67
C HIS A 333 -18.43 -5.87 -5.78
N ILE A 334 -17.17 -6.11 -6.07
CA ILE A 334 -16.12 -5.08 -6.14
C ILE A 334 -16.47 -3.91 -7.07
N VAL A 335 -17.15 -4.15 -8.18
CA VAL A 335 -17.57 -3.10 -9.11
C VAL A 335 -18.57 -2.15 -8.44
N LYS A 336 -19.57 -2.69 -7.70
CA LYS A 336 -20.51 -1.87 -6.92
C LYS A 336 -19.79 -1.13 -5.80
N PHE A 337 -18.86 -1.80 -5.12
CA PHE A 337 -18.03 -1.16 -4.11
C PHE A 337 -17.28 0.04 -4.71
N ARG A 338 -16.59 -0.14 -5.83
CA ARG A 338 -15.83 0.93 -6.50
C ARG A 338 -16.73 2.05 -7.04
N ALA A 339 -17.94 1.72 -7.51
CA ALA A 339 -18.93 2.71 -7.95
C ALA A 339 -19.39 3.66 -6.81
N ILE A 340 -19.32 3.21 -5.56
CA ILE A 340 -19.63 4.02 -4.37
C ILE A 340 -18.36 4.67 -3.82
N HIS A 341 -17.36 3.83 -3.54
CA HIS A 341 -16.10 4.23 -2.91
C HIS A 341 -15.30 5.23 -3.76
N GLY A 342 -15.35 5.12 -5.09
CA GLY A 342 -14.61 6.00 -6.01
C GLY A 342 -14.90 7.49 -5.78
N TRP A 343 -16.10 7.84 -5.38
CA TRP A 343 -16.50 9.23 -5.12
C TRP A 343 -15.77 9.85 -3.92
N SER A 344 -15.23 9.07 -3.00
CA SER A 344 -14.39 9.60 -1.91
C SER A 344 -13.09 10.23 -2.44
N PHE A 345 -12.49 9.66 -3.49
CA PHE A 345 -11.33 10.25 -4.14
C PHE A 345 -11.69 11.43 -5.04
N VAL A 346 -12.86 11.37 -5.70
CA VAL A 346 -13.37 12.49 -6.49
C VAL A 346 -13.56 13.71 -5.59
N THR A 347 -14.23 13.57 -4.45
CA THR A 347 -14.41 14.67 -3.50
C THR A 347 -13.09 15.17 -2.94
N ALA A 348 -12.15 14.28 -2.61
CA ALA A 348 -10.81 14.65 -2.16
C ALA A 348 -10.07 15.49 -3.21
N ALA A 349 -10.07 15.06 -4.48
CA ALA A 349 -9.41 15.76 -5.58
C ALA A 349 -10.09 17.11 -5.87
N GLY A 350 -11.42 17.18 -5.77
CA GLY A 350 -12.17 18.42 -5.93
C GLY A 350 -11.85 19.44 -4.83
N VAL A 351 -11.80 19.00 -3.57
CA VAL A 351 -11.38 19.87 -2.45
C VAL A 351 -9.92 20.28 -2.59
N MET A 352 -9.05 19.41 -3.09
CA MET A 352 -7.66 19.75 -3.36
C MET A 352 -7.51 20.78 -4.47
N TRP A 353 -8.31 20.67 -5.53
CA TRP A 353 -8.36 21.73 -6.57
C TRP A 353 -8.81 23.06 -5.97
N LEU A 354 -9.87 23.05 -5.15
CA LEU A 354 -10.33 24.26 -4.46
C LEU A 354 -9.25 24.81 -3.52
N ALA A 355 -8.54 23.94 -2.78
CA ALA A 355 -7.43 24.31 -1.92
C ALA A 355 -6.30 25.00 -2.69
N ALA A 356 -5.94 24.48 -3.85
CA ALA A 356 -4.91 25.05 -4.70
C ALA A 356 -5.37 26.36 -5.38
N TRP A 357 -6.65 26.46 -5.76
CA TRP A 357 -7.20 27.68 -6.36
C TRP A 357 -7.28 28.83 -5.35
N THR A 358 -7.68 28.52 -4.10
CA THR A 358 -7.78 29.51 -3.02
C THR A 358 -6.49 29.69 -2.22
N GLU A 359 -5.44 28.93 -2.54
CA GLU A 359 -4.16 28.86 -1.79
C GLU A 359 -4.36 28.62 -0.28
N SER A 360 -5.37 27.78 0.07
CA SER A 360 -5.75 27.53 1.46
C SER A 360 -5.13 26.23 1.99
N LEU A 361 -4.18 26.36 2.92
CA LEU A 361 -3.56 25.22 3.60
C LEU A 361 -4.60 24.38 4.37
N TRP A 362 -5.62 25.01 4.96
CA TRP A 362 -6.68 24.31 5.66
C TRP A 362 -7.48 23.35 4.74
N LEU A 363 -7.78 23.80 3.54
CA LEU A 363 -8.46 22.95 2.57
C LEU A 363 -7.57 21.78 2.10
N PHE A 364 -6.24 21.93 2.07
CA PHE A 364 -5.34 20.80 1.87
C PHE A 364 -5.44 19.76 2.99
N TYR A 365 -5.61 20.17 4.25
CA TYR A 365 -5.84 19.24 5.38
C TYR A 365 -7.18 18.52 5.23
N VAL A 366 -8.24 19.22 4.85
CA VAL A 366 -9.56 18.63 4.59
C VAL A 366 -9.48 17.62 3.44
N SER A 367 -8.81 17.99 2.34
CA SER A 367 -8.56 17.08 1.23
C SER A 367 -7.75 15.85 1.67
N GLY A 368 -6.73 16.03 2.51
CA GLY A 368 -5.94 14.95 3.11
C GLY A 368 -6.80 13.97 3.90
N ALA A 369 -7.73 14.46 4.73
CA ALA A 369 -8.67 13.62 5.44
C ALA A 369 -9.58 12.83 4.48
N MET A 370 -10.10 13.48 3.43
CA MET A 370 -10.90 12.80 2.39
C MET A 370 -10.10 11.76 1.60
N LEU A 371 -8.81 12.04 1.31
CA LEU A 371 -7.90 11.05 0.73
C LEU A 371 -7.74 9.84 1.66
N GLY A 372 -7.63 10.07 2.97
CA GLY A 372 -7.59 9.00 3.96
C GLY A 372 -8.84 8.12 3.95
N VAL A 373 -10.04 8.73 3.76
CA VAL A 373 -11.29 7.97 3.55
C VAL A 373 -11.17 7.08 2.31
N GLY A 374 -10.65 7.62 1.21
CA GLY A 374 -10.42 6.88 -0.02
C GLY A 374 -9.37 5.76 0.16
N PHE A 375 -8.22 6.05 0.75
CA PHE A 375 -7.17 5.06 0.99
C PHE A 375 -7.63 3.91 1.89
N ALA A 376 -8.47 4.17 2.89
CA ALA A 376 -9.05 3.15 3.76
C ALA A 376 -9.80 2.06 2.98
N GLY A 377 -10.71 2.45 2.09
CA GLY A 377 -11.42 1.51 1.22
C GLY A 377 -10.53 0.94 0.12
N GLY A 378 -9.63 1.78 -0.42
CA GLY A 378 -8.64 1.39 -1.43
C GLY A 378 -7.78 0.23 -0.97
N SER A 379 -7.23 0.29 0.25
CA SER A 379 -6.32 -0.70 0.81
C SER A 379 -6.93 -2.10 0.96
N ILE A 380 -8.20 -2.18 1.40
CA ILE A 380 -8.90 -3.48 1.53
C ILE A 380 -9.33 -4.01 0.16
N ALA A 381 -9.88 -3.15 -0.70
CA ALA A 381 -10.32 -3.54 -2.03
C ALA A 381 -9.15 -3.94 -2.96
N TRP A 382 -7.95 -3.43 -2.73
CA TRP A 382 -6.72 -3.83 -3.41
C TRP A 382 -6.42 -5.32 -3.23
N ASN A 383 -6.55 -5.79 -1.98
CA ASN A 383 -6.14 -7.15 -1.62
C ASN A 383 -7.12 -8.25 -2.06
N ILE A 384 -8.40 -7.92 -2.20
CA ILE A 384 -9.45 -8.93 -2.41
C ILE A 384 -10.36 -8.66 -3.61
N GLY A 385 -10.27 -7.47 -4.23
CA GLY A 385 -11.20 -7.08 -5.28
C GLY A 385 -11.15 -7.93 -6.56
N HIS A 386 -10.00 -8.47 -6.91
CA HIS A 386 -9.83 -9.35 -8.07
C HIS A 386 -10.52 -10.72 -7.90
N GLN A 387 -10.74 -11.16 -6.66
CA GLN A 387 -11.36 -12.44 -6.31
C GLN A 387 -12.84 -12.54 -6.76
N ASP A 388 -13.49 -11.42 -7.03
CA ASP A 388 -14.86 -11.42 -7.54
C ASP A 388 -14.93 -11.84 -9.03
N PHE A 389 -13.81 -11.79 -9.75
CA PHE A 389 -13.70 -12.18 -11.14
C PHE A 389 -12.98 -13.54 -11.31
N ALA A 390 -12.02 -13.83 -10.44
CA ALA A 390 -11.18 -15.01 -10.52
C ALA A 390 -11.82 -16.22 -9.86
N SER A 391 -11.58 -17.42 -10.43
CA SER A 391 -11.72 -18.68 -9.68
C SER A 391 -10.55 -18.82 -8.68
N PRO A 392 -10.69 -19.64 -7.62
CA PRO A 392 -9.64 -19.84 -6.62
C PRO A 392 -8.27 -20.23 -7.22
N GLU A 393 -8.27 -21.01 -8.28
CA GLU A 393 -7.07 -21.50 -8.95
C GLU A 393 -6.36 -20.39 -9.75
N ARG A 394 -7.11 -19.40 -10.23
CA ARG A 394 -6.62 -18.28 -11.04
C ARG A 394 -6.42 -16.99 -10.27
N ASP A 395 -6.67 -16.97 -8.96
CA ASP A 395 -6.61 -15.80 -8.09
C ASP A 395 -5.27 -15.05 -8.21
N ALA A 396 -4.16 -15.78 -8.11
CA ALA A 396 -2.81 -15.21 -8.23
C ALA A 396 -2.55 -14.56 -9.60
N LEU A 397 -3.13 -15.10 -10.68
CA LEU A 397 -2.97 -14.57 -12.02
C LEU A 397 -3.71 -13.24 -12.19
N TYR A 398 -4.96 -13.15 -11.71
CA TYR A 398 -5.71 -11.90 -11.73
C TYR A 398 -5.06 -10.81 -10.85
N MET A 399 -4.53 -11.19 -9.68
CA MET A 399 -3.75 -10.27 -8.86
C MET A 399 -2.49 -9.79 -9.57
N SER A 400 -1.82 -10.64 -10.34
CA SER A 400 -0.64 -10.25 -11.14
C SER A 400 -0.97 -9.16 -12.16
N VAL A 401 -2.10 -9.28 -12.87
CA VAL A 401 -2.59 -8.25 -13.80
C VAL A 401 -2.78 -6.91 -13.06
N HIS A 402 -3.46 -6.97 -11.91
CA HIS A 402 -3.74 -5.79 -11.10
C HIS A 402 -2.45 -5.07 -10.66
N VAL A 403 -1.47 -5.82 -10.12
CA VAL A 403 -0.19 -5.28 -9.66
C VAL A 403 0.62 -4.69 -10.82
N THR A 404 0.65 -5.38 -11.97
CA THR A 404 1.38 -4.91 -13.16
C THR A 404 0.82 -3.58 -13.68
N LEU A 405 -0.50 -3.48 -13.85
CA LEU A 405 -1.14 -2.24 -14.31
C LEU A 405 -0.97 -1.10 -13.29
N ASN A 406 -1.01 -1.42 -11.99
CA ASN A 406 -0.70 -0.43 -10.95
C ASN A 406 0.73 0.08 -11.02
N GLY A 407 1.69 -0.82 -11.23
CA GLY A 407 3.10 -0.44 -11.40
C GLY A 407 3.29 0.50 -12.59
N ILE A 408 2.72 0.16 -13.75
CA ILE A 408 2.81 0.98 -14.97
C ILE A 408 2.27 2.40 -14.74
N ARG A 409 1.01 2.50 -14.26
CA ARG A 409 0.41 3.83 -13.99
C ARG A 409 1.13 4.59 -12.88
N GLY A 410 1.65 3.86 -11.88
CA GLY A 410 2.36 4.45 -10.76
C GLY A 410 3.73 5.02 -11.12
N VAL A 411 4.32 4.53 -12.21
CA VAL A 411 5.51 5.13 -12.82
C VAL A 411 5.12 6.35 -13.66
N ILE A 412 4.12 6.23 -14.52
CA ILE A 412 3.75 7.30 -15.47
C ILE A 412 3.13 8.50 -14.76
N ALA A 413 2.21 8.28 -13.82
CA ALA A 413 1.36 9.33 -13.26
C ALA A 413 2.12 10.48 -12.56
N PRO A 414 3.09 10.25 -11.65
CA PRO A 414 3.79 11.34 -10.99
C PRO A 414 4.60 12.21 -11.97
N PHE A 415 5.25 11.59 -12.96
CA PHE A 415 6.04 12.35 -13.95
C PHE A 415 5.14 13.15 -14.89
N ALA A 416 4.06 12.56 -15.40
CA ALA A 416 3.09 13.25 -16.23
C ALA A 416 2.44 14.42 -15.46
N ALA A 417 2.13 14.23 -14.18
CA ALA A 417 1.55 15.26 -13.34
C ALA A 417 2.51 16.42 -13.07
N VAL A 418 3.79 16.15 -12.84
CA VAL A 418 4.79 17.19 -12.65
C VAL A 418 5.05 17.94 -13.96
N ALA A 419 5.12 17.25 -15.10
CA ALA A 419 5.23 17.91 -16.41
C ALA A 419 4.02 18.82 -16.68
N LEU A 420 2.81 18.35 -16.40
CA LEU A 420 1.58 19.13 -16.50
C LEU A 420 1.60 20.34 -15.55
N TYR A 421 2.00 20.11 -14.29
CA TYR A 421 2.11 21.18 -13.30
C TYR A 421 3.05 22.29 -13.76
N LYS A 422 4.22 21.95 -14.27
CA LYS A 422 5.20 22.91 -14.75
C LYS A 422 4.67 23.70 -15.95
N TRP A 423 4.05 23.01 -16.90
CA TRP A 423 3.44 23.66 -18.07
C TRP A 423 2.36 24.67 -17.67
N LEU A 424 1.45 24.30 -16.75
CA LEU A 424 0.40 25.17 -16.25
C LEU A 424 0.95 26.28 -15.34
N ASN A 425 2.01 26.00 -14.56
CA ASN A 425 2.66 26.99 -13.71
C ASN A 425 3.34 28.09 -14.52
N ALA A 426 3.92 27.78 -15.67
CA ALA A 426 4.47 28.75 -16.60
C ALA A 426 3.41 29.76 -17.11
N SER A 427 2.14 29.35 -17.14
CA SER A 427 0.98 30.18 -17.50
C SER A 427 0.27 30.81 -16.28
N GLY A 428 0.82 30.65 -15.07
CA GLY A 428 0.23 31.19 -13.83
C GLY A 428 -1.00 30.44 -13.30
N VAL A 429 -1.33 29.28 -13.86
CA VAL A 429 -2.56 28.51 -13.54
C VAL A 429 -2.27 27.11 -13.00
N SER A 430 -1.21 26.97 -12.19
CA SER A 430 -0.75 25.69 -11.64
C SER A 430 -1.83 24.88 -10.91
N HIS A 431 -2.82 25.55 -10.29
CA HIS A 431 -3.97 24.92 -9.62
C HIS A 431 -4.80 24.03 -10.57
N LEU A 432 -4.79 24.30 -11.89
CA LEU A 432 -5.51 23.47 -12.88
C LEU A 432 -4.93 22.05 -13.00
N THR A 433 -3.71 21.80 -12.52
CA THR A 433 -3.18 20.43 -12.40
C THR A 433 -4.11 19.57 -11.55
N PHE A 434 -4.60 20.09 -10.44
CA PHE A 434 -5.53 19.39 -9.56
C PHE A 434 -6.93 19.30 -10.16
N ALA A 435 -7.34 20.26 -10.98
CA ALA A 435 -8.58 20.17 -11.77
C ALA A 435 -8.53 19.00 -12.77
N VAL A 436 -7.37 18.78 -13.42
CA VAL A 436 -7.18 17.63 -14.31
C VAL A 436 -7.23 16.33 -13.50
N CYS A 437 -6.55 16.25 -12.32
CA CYS A 437 -6.64 15.09 -11.44
C CYS A 437 -8.10 14.81 -11.03
N PHE A 438 -8.85 15.85 -10.68
CA PHE A 438 -10.28 15.77 -10.36
C PHE A 438 -11.10 15.22 -11.51
N ALA A 439 -10.93 15.76 -12.72
CA ALA A 439 -11.63 15.30 -13.92
C ALA A 439 -11.31 13.82 -14.24
N VAL A 440 -10.05 13.41 -14.17
CA VAL A 440 -9.64 12.02 -14.40
C VAL A 440 -10.26 11.07 -13.35
N ASN A 441 -10.34 11.49 -12.09
CA ASN A 441 -11.02 10.74 -11.03
C ASN A 441 -12.54 10.62 -11.31
N ILE A 442 -13.21 11.69 -11.77
CA ILE A 442 -14.63 11.64 -12.17
C ILE A 442 -14.83 10.60 -13.27
N VAL A 443 -14.01 10.65 -14.32
CA VAL A 443 -14.11 9.70 -15.46
C VAL A 443 -13.97 8.26 -14.96
N GLY A 444 -12.98 7.99 -14.11
CA GLY A 444 -12.78 6.66 -13.54
C GLY A 444 -13.93 6.21 -12.64
N ALA A 445 -14.42 7.07 -11.74
CA ALA A 445 -15.54 6.77 -10.85
C ALA A 445 -16.85 6.57 -11.62
N ALA A 446 -17.13 7.43 -12.61
CA ALA A 446 -18.29 7.28 -13.50
C ALA A 446 -18.21 5.97 -14.30
N GLY A 447 -17.02 5.59 -14.75
CA GLY A 447 -16.78 4.31 -15.42
C GLY A 447 -17.20 3.11 -14.58
N PHE A 448 -16.90 3.09 -13.27
CA PHE A 448 -17.38 2.03 -12.38
C PHE A 448 -18.91 2.05 -12.23
N VAL A 449 -19.53 3.23 -12.17
CA VAL A 449 -21.01 3.34 -12.12
C VAL A 449 -21.62 2.78 -13.39
N LEU A 450 -21.09 3.12 -14.56
CA LEU A 450 -21.56 2.61 -15.86
C LEU A 450 -21.40 1.08 -15.94
N GLN A 451 -20.23 0.56 -15.56
CA GLN A 451 -20.00 -0.87 -15.54
C GLN A 451 -20.96 -1.59 -14.57
N TRP A 452 -21.18 -1.04 -13.37
CA TRP A 452 -22.13 -1.60 -12.43
C TRP A 452 -23.56 -1.63 -12.97
N ARG A 453 -24.01 -0.54 -13.61
CA ARG A 453 -25.34 -0.51 -14.25
C ARG A 453 -25.51 -1.60 -15.30
N GLY A 454 -24.48 -1.87 -16.09
CA GLY A 454 -24.50 -2.96 -17.08
C GLY A 454 -24.47 -4.38 -16.46
N MET A 455 -23.89 -4.53 -15.28
CA MET A 455 -23.74 -5.83 -14.60
C MET A 455 -24.85 -6.14 -13.61
N ARG A 456 -25.57 -5.13 -13.10
CA ARG A 456 -26.49 -5.28 -11.95
C ARG A 456 -27.55 -6.39 -12.11
N ALA A 457 -28.10 -6.56 -13.32
CA ALA A 457 -29.10 -7.60 -13.60
C ALA A 457 -28.51 -9.02 -13.47
N LYS A 458 -27.25 -9.20 -13.89
CA LYS A 458 -26.52 -10.47 -13.81
C LYS A 458 -26.00 -10.76 -12.39
N MET A 459 -25.94 -9.72 -11.54
CA MET A 459 -25.42 -9.78 -10.17
C MET A 459 -26.53 -9.71 -9.11
N ALA A 460 -27.80 -9.80 -9.53
CA ALA A 460 -28.91 -9.93 -8.59
C ALA A 460 -28.72 -11.20 -7.76
N GLY A 461 -28.60 -11.05 -6.44
CA GLY A 461 -28.34 -12.17 -5.52
C GLY A 461 -26.86 -12.46 -5.25
N PHE A 462 -25.92 -11.65 -5.77
CA PHE A 462 -24.51 -11.80 -5.40
C PHE A 462 -24.30 -11.55 -3.91
N ASP A 463 -23.85 -12.58 -3.20
CA ASP A 463 -23.40 -12.50 -1.82
C ASP A 463 -21.97 -13.06 -1.73
N ARG A 464 -21.02 -12.20 -1.38
CA ARG A 464 -19.63 -12.59 -1.18
C ARG A 464 -19.48 -13.55 0.01
N GLY A 465 -20.32 -13.41 1.04
CA GLY A 465 -20.35 -14.30 2.18
C GLY A 465 -20.77 -15.74 1.76
N ALA A 466 -21.82 -15.86 0.96
CA ALA A 466 -22.27 -17.15 0.42
C ALA A 466 -21.20 -17.81 -0.47
N LYS A 467 -20.50 -17.02 -1.30
CA LYS A 467 -19.38 -17.54 -2.11
C LYS A 467 -18.20 -18.04 -1.24
N ARG A 468 -17.99 -17.43 -0.08
CA ARG A 468 -17.00 -17.91 0.91
C ARG A 468 -17.44 -19.21 1.60
N HIS A 469 -18.73 -19.35 1.89
CA HIS A 469 -19.27 -20.59 2.47
C HIS A 469 -19.23 -21.75 1.46
N ALA A 470 -19.63 -21.53 0.21
CA ALA A 470 -19.54 -22.54 -0.85
C ALA A 470 -18.11 -23.06 -1.06
N SER A 471 -17.08 -22.18 -1.02
CA SER A 471 -15.67 -22.61 -1.12
C SER A 471 -15.13 -23.32 0.13
N ILE A 472 -15.84 -23.24 1.28
CA ILE A 472 -15.51 -23.99 2.49
C ILE A 472 -16.11 -25.40 2.41
N ASP A 473 -17.30 -25.53 1.84
CA ASP A 473 -17.98 -26.82 1.65
C ASP A 473 -17.31 -27.68 0.57
N GLU A 474 -16.65 -27.07 -0.44
CA GLU A 474 -15.83 -27.78 -1.44
C GLU A 474 -14.49 -28.32 -0.87
N ASP A 475 -14.00 -27.80 0.25
CA ASP A 475 -12.83 -28.32 0.98
C ASP A 475 -13.18 -29.45 1.98
N GLU A 476 -14.48 -29.83 2.10
CA GLU A 476 -14.99 -30.88 3.00
C GLU A 476 -14.66 -32.34 2.63
N PRO A 477 -14.25 -32.69 1.40
CA PRO A 477 -13.79 -34.06 1.10
C PRO A 477 -12.66 -34.57 1.99
N LEU A 478 -11.81 -33.65 2.51
CA LEU A 478 -10.70 -34.01 3.38
C LEU A 478 -11.14 -34.36 4.81
N THR A 479 -12.25 -33.78 5.28
CA THR A 479 -12.79 -34.06 6.62
C THR A 479 -13.52 -35.42 6.63
N GLN A 480 -14.12 -35.82 5.53
CA GLN A 480 -14.75 -37.15 5.39
C GLN A 480 -13.71 -38.26 5.26
N ILE A 481 -12.59 -37.99 4.57
CA ILE A 481 -11.46 -38.93 4.48
C ILE A 481 -10.80 -39.10 5.86
N GLN A 482 -10.63 -38.01 6.62
CA GLN A 482 -10.09 -38.07 7.96
C GLN A 482 -11.05 -38.83 8.91
N ALA A 483 -12.33 -38.63 8.80
CA ALA A 483 -13.34 -39.32 9.61
C ALA A 483 -13.55 -40.80 9.21
N SER A 484 -13.18 -41.20 8.00
CA SER A 484 -13.15 -42.63 7.60
C SER A 484 -11.87 -43.32 8.07
N LEU A 485 -10.74 -42.61 8.09
CA LEU A 485 -9.47 -43.11 8.65
C LEU A 485 -9.52 -43.28 10.17
N ASP A 486 -10.25 -42.40 10.88
CA ASP A 486 -10.47 -42.50 12.33
C ASP A 486 -11.50 -43.57 12.73
N ARG A 487 -12.28 -44.09 11.79
CA ARG A 487 -13.27 -45.18 12.02
C ARG A 487 -12.74 -46.58 11.73
N GLY A 488 -11.57 -46.69 11.12
CA GLY A 488 -10.88 -47.98 10.95
C GLY A 488 -11.60 -48.97 9.99
N ASP A 489 -12.33 -48.44 8.99
CA ASP A 489 -12.97 -49.26 7.90
C ASP A 489 -12.08 -49.34 6.66
#